data_a3c366ef62d28424b65c74f6a7eec213
#
_entry.id   a3c366ef62d28424b65c74f6a7eec213
#
_cell.length_a   1.000
_cell.length_b   1.000
_cell.length_c   1.000
_cell.angle_alpha   90.00
_cell.angle_beta   90.00
_cell.angle_gamma   90.00
#
_symmetry.space_group_name_H-M   'P 1'
#
loop_
_entity.id
_entity.type
_entity.pdbx_description
1 polymer ?
#
loop_
_entity_poly.entity_id
_entity_poly.type
_entity_poly.pdbx_seq_one_letter_code
_entity_poly.pdbx_strand_id
1 'polypeptide(L)'
;MDTERIIGADIMMAFDECPPGQSDFQYAKKSLELTQRWLDRCLKRFNETEPLYGYHQSLFPIVQGCTFPELRREAAKFIADKGADGNAIGGLAVGEPTEVMYEMIEVVNEILPKDKPRYLMGVG
;
A
#
# COMPACT_ATOMS: atom_id res chain seq x y z
N MET A 1 13.18 -0.43 5.36
CA MET A 1 13.90 -1.23 4.33
C MET A 1 15.08 -2.01 4.90
N ASP A 2 16.02 -1.38 5.59
CA ASP A 2 17.20 -2.11 6.09
C ASP A 2 16.84 -3.25 7.04
N THR A 3 15.92 -3.02 7.98
CA THR A 3 15.43 -4.06 8.89
C THR A 3 14.79 -5.23 8.14
N GLU A 4 13.98 -4.96 7.12
CA GLU A 4 13.34 -6.01 6.32
C GLU A 4 14.34 -6.78 5.46
N ARG A 5 15.41 -6.12 4.97
CA ARG A 5 16.55 -6.81 4.34
C ARG A 5 17.21 -7.79 5.32
N ILE A 6 17.43 -7.36 6.57
CA ILE A 6 18.06 -8.18 7.61
C ILE A 6 17.15 -9.36 8.01
N ILE A 7 15.83 -9.13 8.14
CA ILE A 7 14.86 -10.20 8.40
C ILE A 7 14.83 -11.21 7.25
N GLY A 8 14.98 -10.75 6.02
CA GLY A 8 15.03 -11.61 4.86
C GLY A 8 13.65 -12.06 4.34
N ALA A 9 12.61 -11.27 4.54
CA ALA A 9 11.28 -11.59 4.02
C ALA A 9 11.29 -11.62 2.48
N ASP A 10 10.59 -12.58 1.88
CA ASP A 10 10.43 -12.67 0.41
C ASP A 10 9.63 -11.47 -0.13
N ILE A 11 8.62 -11.04 0.62
CA ILE A 11 7.81 -9.85 0.32
C ILE A 11 7.98 -8.85 1.47
N MET A 12 8.47 -7.69 1.14
CA MET A 12 8.61 -6.56 2.07
C MET A 12 7.51 -5.56 1.82
N MET A 13 6.95 -4.99 2.90
CA MET A 13 5.91 -3.98 2.79
C MET A 13 6.52 -2.58 2.90
N ALA A 14 6.06 -1.66 2.07
CA ALA A 14 6.43 -0.26 2.24
C ALA A 14 5.89 0.29 3.56
N PHE A 15 6.62 1.22 4.18
CA PHE A 15 6.18 1.85 5.41
C PHE A 15 5.03 2.82 5.12
N ASP A 16 3.93 2.69 5.86
CA ASP A 16 2.70 3.45 5.64
C ASP A 16 2.07 3.94 6.95
N GLU A 17 1.08 4.81 6.83
CA GLU A 17 0.19 5.18 7.92
C GLU A 17 -1.22 4.70 7.60
N CYS A 18 -1.78 3.90 8.50
CA CYS A 18 -3.16 3.41 8.41
C CYS A 18 -4.05 4.19 9.40
N PRO A 19 -4.76 5.24 8.96
CA PRO A 19 -5.66 5.97 9.82
C PRO A 19 -6.90 5.15 10.15
N PRO A 20 -7.60 5.45 11.28
CA PRO A 20 -8.88 4.81 11.60
C PRO A 20 -9.90 4.96 10.46
N GLY A 21 -10.75 3.94 10.25
CA GLY A 21 -11.70 3.89 9.15
C GLY A 21 -12.76 4.99 9.13
N GLN A 22 -12.95 5.69 10.26
CA GLN A 22 -13.89 6.81 10.40
C GLN A 22 -13.19 8.18 10.44
N SER A 23 -11.94 8.26 9.99
CA SER A 23 -11.22 9.53 9.89
C SER A 23 -11.91 10.47 8.91
N ASP A 24 -11.86 11.78 9.22
CA ASP A 24 -12.35 12.79 8.28
C ASP A 24 -11.45 12.88 7.01
N PHE A 25 -12.00 13.50 5.98
CA PHE A 25 -11.32 13.61 4.69
C PHE A 25 -9.98 14.34 4.77
N GLN A 26 -9.88 15.40 5.55
CA GLN A 26 -8.65 16.19 5.64
C GLN A 26 -7.53 15.39 6.31
N TYR A 27 -7.87 14.66 7.37
CA TYR A 27 -6.91 13.77 8.02
C TYR A 27 -6.48 12.64 7.08
N ALA A 28 -7.45 11.98 6.44
CA ALA A 28 -7.18 10.89 5.49
C ALA A 28 -6.27 11.35 4.34
N LYS A 29 -6.51 12.55 3.80
CA LYS A 29 -5.67 13.13 2.74
C LYS A 29 -4.24 13.38 3.20
N LYS A 30 -4.06 14.01 4.35
CA LYS A 30 -2.71 14.27 4.92
C LYS A 30 -1.96 12.98 5.20
N SER A 31 -2.66 11.98 5.74
CA SER A 31 -2.11 10.65 6.00
C SER A 31 -1.68 9.96 4.70
N LEU A 32 -2.50 10.05 3.65
CA LEU A 32 -2.16 9.52 2.33
C LEU A 32 -0.90 10.20 1.76
N GLU A 33 -0.83 11.51 1.81
CA GLU A 33 0.35 12.26 1.34
C GLU A 33 1.62 11.86 2.10
N LEU A 34 1.50 11.59 3.40
CA LEU A 34 2.61 11.10 4.23
C LEU A 34 3.04 9.69 3.78
N THR A 35 2.08 8.78 3.60
CA THR A 35 2.32 7.42 3.10
C THR A 35 3.01 7.44 1.74
N GLN A 36 2.59 8.32 0.83
CA GLN A 36 3.21 8.45 -0.50
C GLN A 36 4.67 8.93 -0.42
N ARG A 37 4.96 9.90 0.44
CA ARG A 37 6.35 10.35 0.67
C ARG A 37 7.22 9.25 1.27
N TRP A 38 6.66 8.47 2.18
CA TRP A 38 7.37 7.33 2.76
C TRP A 38 7.61 6.21 1.75
N LEU A 39 6.65 5.96 0.85
CA LEU A 39 6.84 5.01 -0.25
C LEU A 39 8.02 5.41 -1.14
N ASP A 40 8.12 6.67 -1.54
CA ASP A 40 9.24 7.14 -2.36
C ASP A 40 10.58 6.93 -1.65
N ARG A 41 10.64 7.15 -0.34
CA ARG A 41 11.83 6.86 0.47
C ARG A 41 12.12 5.36 0.55
N CYS A 42 11.10 4.53 0.71
CA CYS A 42 11.23 3.07 0.72
C CYS A 42 11.77 2.57 -0.60
N LEU A 43 11.21 3.01 -1.72
CA LEU A 43 11.65 2.62 -3.08
C LEU A 43 13.10 3.05 -3.33
N LYS A 44 13.45 4.28 -2.95
CA LYS A 44 14.84 4.75 -3.07
C LYS A 44 15.78 3.83 -2.30
N ARG A 45 15.49 3.55 -1.03
CA ARG A 45 16.36 2.70 -0.19
C ARG A 45 16.39 1.26 -0.68
N PHE A 46 15.26 0.73 -1.13
CA PHE A 46 15.19 -0.60 -1.74
C PHE A 46 16.13 -0.74 -2.94
N ASN A 47 16.14 0.27 -3.82
CA ASN A 47 16.99 0.28 -5.01
C ASN A 47 18.48 0.53 -4.71
N GLU A 48 18.79 1.12 -3.57
CA GLU A 48 20.17 1.36 -3.10
C GLU A 48 20.76 0.16 -2.35
N THR A 49 19.95 -0.86 -2.04
CA THR A 49 20.37 -2.02 -1.25
C THR A 49 20.13 -3.33 -1.98
N GLU A 50 20.94 -4.33 -1.66
CA GLU A 50 20.84 -5.67 -2.24
C GLU A 50 20.30 -6.67 -1.21
N PRO A 51 19.62 -7.74 -1.66
CA PRO A 51 19.26 -8.85 -0.80
C PRO A 51 20.50 -9.45 -0.12
N LEU A 52 20.38 -9.80 1.17
CA LEU A 52 21.53 -10.28 1.96
C LEU A 52 21.74 -11.79 1.87
N TYR A 53 20.73 -12.56 1.44
CA TYR A 53 20.72 -14.01 1.59
C TYR A 53 20.67 -14.78 0.24
N GLY A 54 20.96 -14.09 -0.88
CA GLY A 54 21.10 -14.73 -2.18
C GLY A 54 19.79 -15.06 -2.90
N TYR A 55 18.64 -14.56 -2.43
CA TYR A 55 17.35 -14.67 -3.12
C TYR A 55 16.72 -13.29 -3.33
N HIS A 56 15.82 -13.21 -4.32
CA HIS A 56 15.09 -12.01 -4.64
C HIS A 56 14.09 -11.66 -3.52
N GLN A 57 13.98 -10.38 -3.20
CA GLN A 57 12.96 -9.84 -2.32
C GLN A 57 12.15 -8.80 -3.07
N SER A 58 10.82 -8.87 -2.97
CA SER A 58 9.92 -7.91 -3.60
C SER A 58 9.44 -6.87 -2.61
N LEU A 59 9.34 -5.61 -3.04
CA LEU A 59 8.71 -4.54 -2.25
C LEU A 59 7.29 -4.30 -2.76
N PHE A 60 6.30 -4.44 -1.86
CA PHE A 60 4.89 -4.14 -2.16
C PHE A 60 4.51 -2.79 -1.56
N PRO A 61 4.17 -1.80 -2.38
CA PRO A 61 3.51 -0.58 -1.90
C PRO A 61 2.09 -0.86 -1.43
N ILE A 62 1.55 0.01 -0.56
CA ILE A 62 0.26 -0.16 0.08
C ILE A 62 -0.67 0.98 -0.33
N VAL A 63 -1.85 0.65 -0.87
CA VAL A 63 -2.92 1.61 -1.14
C VAL A 63 -3.61 1.98 0.17
N GLN A 64 -3.61 3.25 0.52
CA GLN A 64 -4.39 3.84 1.61
C GLN A 64 -5.48 4.75 1.05
N GLY A 65 -6.18 5.52 1.87
CA GLY A 65 -7.23 6.45 1.43
C GLY A 65 -8.54 6.33 2.20
N CYS A 66 -8.55 5.61 3.31
CA CYS A 66 -9.75 5.38 4.15
C CYS A 66 -10.95 4.91 3.30
N THR A 67 -12.12 5.49 3.54
CA THR A 67 -13.37 5.18 2.82
C THR A 67 -13.73 6.26 1.80
N PHE A 68 -12.73 6.97 1.28
CA PHE A 68 -12.92 8.02 0.29
C PHE A 68 -12.50 7.52 -1.10
N PRO A 69 -13.44 7.26 -2.02
CA PRO A 69 -13.15 6.71 -3.35
C PRO A 69 -12.12 7.53 -4.12
N GLU A 70 -12.19 8.86 -4.03
CA GLU A 70 -11.24 9.76 -4.70
C GLU A 70 -9.82 9.60 -4.19
N LEU A 71 -9.62 9.45 -2.86
CA LEU A 71 -8.30 9.20 -2.28
C LEU A 71 -7.79 7.80 -2.63
N ARG A 72 -8.67 6.80 -2.66
CA ARG A 72 -8.35 5.44 -3.10
C ARG A 72 -7.90 5.41 -4.55
N ARG A 73 -8.56 6.15 -5.44
CA ARG A 73 -8.16 6.26 -6.86
C ARG A 73 -6.81 6.94 -7.00
N GLU A 74 -6.60 8.06 -6.28
CA GLU A 74 -5.31 8.76 -6.28
C GLU A 74 -4.19 7.85 -5.81
N ALA A 75 -4.37 7.17 -4.69
CA ALA A 75 -3.40 6.23 -4.12
C ALA A 75 -3.10 5.07 -5.08
N ALA A 76 -4.11 4.46 -5.67
CA ALA A 76 -3.94 3.34 -6.59
C ALA A 76 -3.17 3.75 -7.85
N LYS A 77 -3.45 4.92 -8.42
CA LYS A 77 -2.71 5.47 -9.58
C LYS A 77 -1.25 5.74 -9.22
N PHE A 78 -1.01 6.40 -8.09
CA PHE A 78 0.33 6.71 -7.61
C PHE A 78 1.17 5.44 -7.47
N ILE A 79 0.59 4.39 -6.90
CA ILE A 79 1.26 3.10 -6.69
C ILE A 79 1.44 2.33 -7.99
N ALA A 80 0.42 2.28 -8.84
CA ALA A 80 0.51 1.59 -10.13
C ALA A 80 1.66 2.12 -11.00
N ASP A 81 1.90 3.43 -10.96
CA ASP A 81 2.98 4.09 -11.72
C ASP A 81 4.39 3.71 -11.22
N LYS A 82 4.52 3.13 -10.03
CA LYS A 82 5.82 2.69 -9.50
C LYS A 82 6.32 1.38 -10.14
N GLY A 83 5.45 0.59 -10.76
CA GLY A 83 5.82 -0.64 -11.43
C GLY A 83 6.38 -1.72 -10.50
N ALA A 84 5.89 -1.81 -9.26
CA ALA A 84 6.35 -2.80 -8.30
C ALA A 84 5.95 -4.23 -8.69
N ASP A 85 6.58 -5.23 -8.07
CA ASP A 85 6.29 -6.66 -8.32
C ASP A 85 4.89 -7.09 -7.89
N GLY A 86 4.30 -6.38 -6.94
CA GLY A 86 2.93 -6.56 -6.47
C GLY A 86 2.49 -5.35 -5.69
N ASN A 87 1.21 -5.30 -5.31
CA ASN A 87 0.60 -4.18 -4.61
C ASN A 87 -0.28 -4.67 -3.47
N ALA A 88 -0.31 -3.95 -2.38
CA ALA A 88 -1.20 -4.24 -1.25
C ALA A 88 -2.33 -3.22 -1.15
N ILE A 89 -3.47 -3.67 -0.63
CA ILE A 89 -4.63 -2.85 -0.31
C ILE A 89 -4.77 -2.85 1.20
N GLY A 90 -4.43 -1.74 1.83
CA GLY A 90 -4.47 -1.56 3.27
C GLY A 90 -5.57 -0.59 3.72
N GLY A 91 -5.63 -0.35 5.02
CA GLY A 91 -6.57 0.61 5.61
C GLY A 91 -8.04 0.23 5.48
N LEU A 92 -8.33 -1.06 5.37
CA LEU A 92 -9.68 -1.63 5.38
C LEU A 92 -9.83 -2.61 6.54
N ALA A 93 -11.06 -2.98 6.91
CA ALA A 93 -11.39 -3.74 8.11
C ALA A 93 -10.90 -3.03 9.40
N VAL A 94 -11.03 -1.70 9.44
CA VAL A 94 -10.61 -0.84 10.55
C VAL A 94 -11.78 -0.01 11.12
N GLY A 95 -12.99 -0.57 11.05
CA GLY A 95 -14.22 0.01 11.63
C GLY A 95 -15.26 0.49 10.63
N GLU A 96 -15.00 0.39 9.32
CA GLU A 96 -16.00 0.71 8.28
C GLU A 96 -17.03 -0.41 8.09
N PRO A 97 -18.24 -0.09 7.57
CA PRO A 97 -19.20 -1.12 7.16
C PRO A 97 -18.64 -2.01 6.04
N THR A 98 -19.05 -3.28 6.03
CA THR A 98 -18.57 -4.27 5.04
C THR A 98 -18.84 -3.85 3.60
N GLU A 99 -19.99 -3.26 3.32
CA GLU A 99 -20.37 -2.79 1.98
C GLU A 99 -19.43 -1.68 1.50
N VAL A 100 -19.04 -0.78 2.40
CA VAL A 100 -18.08 0.31 2.09
C VAL A 100 -16.70 -0.28 1.82
N MET A 101 -16.27 -1.28 2.58
CA MET A 101 -15.02 -2.00 2.34
C MET A 101 -15.00 -2.60 0.93
N TYR A 102 -16.07 -3.30 0.53
CA TYR A 102 -16.16 -3.90 -0.80
C TYR A 102 -16.13 -2.84 -1.90
N GLU A 103 -16.83 -1.72 -1.72
CA GLU A 103 -16.78 -0.60 -2.67
C GLU A 103 -15.35 -0.08 -2.85
N MET A 104 -14.61 0.10 -1.77
CA MET A 104 -13.22 0.58 -1.84
C MET A 104 -12.31 -0.42 -2.56
N ILE A 105 -12.51 -1.71 -2.34
CA ILE A 105 -11.76 -2.77 -3.03
C ILE A 105 -12.03 -2.72 -4.54
N GLU A 106 -13.29 -2.57 -4.96
CA GLU A 106 -13.65 -2.46 -6.37
C GLU A 106 -12.99 -1.24 -7.03
N VAL A 107 -13.08 -0.08 -6.38
CA VAL A 107 -12.45 1.16 -6.86
C VAL A 107 -10.94 0.98 -7.10
N VAL A 108 -10.25 0.35 -6.17
CA VAL A 108 -8.81 0.12 -6.27
C VAL A 108 -8.48 -0.92 -7.33
N ASN A 109 -9.25 -2.01 -7.40
CA ASN A 109 -9.04 -3.09 -8.36
C ASN A 109 -9.23 -2.66 -9.83
N GLU A 110 -9.99 -1.63 -10.12
CA GLU A 110 -10.11 -1.07 -11.45
C GLU A 110 -8.80 -0.45 -11.95
N ILE A 111 -7.94 0.00 -11.04
CA ILE A 111 -6.75 0.81 -11.33
C ILE A 111 -5.46 0.00 -11.20
N LEU A 112 -5.35 -0.87 -10.19
CA LEU A 112 -4.15 -1.66 -9.99
C LEU A 112 -3.87 -2.62 -11.15
N PRO A 113 -2.60 -2.86 -11.52
CA PRO A 113 -2.24 -3.79 -12.57
C PRO A 113 -2.83 -5.18 -12.34
N LYS A 114 -3.47 -5.75 -13.38
CA LYS A 114 -4.14 -7.05 -13.30
C LYS A 114 -3.16 -8.22 -13.41
N ASP A 115 -1.99 -7.98 -13.96
CA ASP A 115 -0.91 -8.95 -14.16
C ASP A 115 0.07 -9.04 -12.98
N LYS A 116 -0.20 -8.30 -11.90
CA LYS A 116 0.60 -8.30 -10.68
C LYS A 116 -0.20 -8.83 -9.49
N PRO A 117 0.44 -9.51 -8.52
CA PRO A 117 -0.21 -9.92 -7.29
C PRO A 117 -0.83 -8.75 -6.53
N ARG A 118 -1.99 -8.97 -5.93
CA ARG A 118 -2.69 -8.03 -5.05
C ARG A 118 -2.91 -8.67 -3.69
N TYR A 119 -2.43 -8.02 -2.66
CA TYR A 119 -2.56 -8.49 -1.29
C TYR A 119 -3.56 -7.64 -0.53
N LEU A 120 -4.72 -8.21 -0.21
CA LEU A 120 -5.72 -7.55 0.65
C LEU A 120 -5.35 -7.77 2.11
N MET A 121 -4.97 -6.68 2.79
CA MET A 121 -4.44 -6.75 4.15
C MET A 121 -5.54 -6.75 5.21
N GLY A 122 -5.40 -7.62 6.23
CA GLY A 122 -6.19 -7.58 7.45
C GLY A 122 -7.65 -8.02 7.31
N VAL A 123 -8.06 -8.58 6.19
CA VAL A 123 -9.41 -9.09 5.97
C VAL A 123 -9.41 -10.61 6.17
N GLY A 124 -10.20 -11.05 7.14
CA GLY A 124 -10.33 -12.47 7.50
C GLY A 124 -11.68 -13.07 7.10
#